data_413b63c2598c5097942c3fad1832b688
#
_entry.id   413b63c2598c5097942c3fad1832b688
#
_cell.length_a   1.000
_cell.length_b   1.000
_cell.length_c   1.000
_cell.angle_alpha   90.00
_cell.angle_beta   90.00
_cell.angle_gamma   90.00
#
_symmetry.space_group_name_H-M   'P 1'
#
loop_
_entity.id
_entity.type
_entity.pdbx_description
1 polymer ?
#
loop_
_entity_poly.entity_id
_entity_poly.type
_entity_poly.pdbx_seq_one_letter_code
_entity_poly.pdbx_strand_id
1 'polypeptide(L)'
;MRLTNTEIATIKDVILTQDPNAKVYLYGSRVDDNKKGGDIDLLVMSDIIDFDKKVDIMSQLFNALDEQKVDLLISHNKNDPFVKVARRTAQRL
;
A
#
# COMPACT_ATOMS: atom_id res chain seq x y z
N MET A 1 7.45 -11.68 3.46
CA MET A 1 6.57 -10.81 2.66
C MET A 1 6.12 -11.56 1.41
N ARG A 2 4.82 -11.54 1.12
CA ARG A 2 4.24 -12.29 0.01
C ARG A 2 3.83 -11.38 -1.16
N LEU A 3 4.79 -10.65 -1.68
CA LEU A 3 4.67 -9.89 -2.94
C LEU A 3 5.85 -10.24 -3.82
N THR A 4 5.59 -10.38 -5.12
CA THR A 4 6.67 -10.56 -6.10
C THR A 4 7.40 -9.24 -6.31
N ASN A 5 8.62 -9.30 -6.83
CA ASN A 5 9.36 -8.09 -7.17
C ASN A 5 8.62 -7.25 -8.22
N THR A 6 7.94 -7.89 -9.16
CA THR A 6 7.13 -7.19 -10.18
C THR A 6 5.94 -6.47 -9.53
N GLU A 7 5.26 -7.11 -8.59
CA GLU A 7 4.16 -6.48 -7.86
C GLU A 7 4.63 -5.26 -7.07
N ILE A 8 5.76 -5.39 -6.39
CA ILE A 8 6.35 -4.26 -5.63
C ILE A 8 6.67 -3.10 -6.57
N ALA A 9 7.31 -3.37 -7.69
CA ALA A 9 7.67 -2.34 -8.66
C ALA A 9 6.42 -1.65 -9.22
N THR A 10 5.38 -2.40 -9.53
CA THR A 10 4.11 -1.85 -10.03
C THR A 10 3.45 -0.95 -9.00
N ILE A 11 3.36 -1.40 -7.75
CA ILE A 11 2.77 -0.63 -6.64
C ILE A 11 3.51 0.70 -6.48
N LYS A 12 4.84 0.64 -6.42
CA LYS A 12 5.65 1.83 -6.24
C LYS A 12 5.52 2.79 -7.41
N ASP A 13 5.52 2.27 -8.63
CA ASP A 13 5.40 3.09 -9.83
C ASP A 13 4.09 3.87 -9.85
N VAL A 14 2.97 3.21 -9.58
CA VAL A 14 1.65 3.85 -9.56
C VAL A 14 1.57 4.92 -8.47
N ILE A 15 1.99 4.59 -7.26
CA ILE A 15 1.87 5.51 -6.11
C ILE A 15 2.83 6.68 -6.22
N LEU A 16 4.09 6.41 -6.56
CA LEU A 16 5.12 7.46 -6.64
C LEU A 16 4.92 8.38 -7.85
N THR A 17 4.16 7.97 -8.85
CA THR A 17 3.74 8.84 -9.93
C THR A 17 2.77 9.91 -9.40
N GLN A 18 1.90 9.56 -8.46
CA GLN A 18 0.97 10.52 -7.85
C GLN A 18 1.66 11.41 -6.80
N ASP A 19 2.60 10.84 -6.03
CA ASP A 19 3.38 11.57 -5.03
C ASP A 19 4.78 10.98 -4.93
N PRO A 20 5.79 11.63 -5.54
CA PRO A 20 7.18 11.12 -5.49
C PRO A 20 7.77 11.04 -4.08
N ASN A 21 7.19 11.77 -3.12
CA ASN A 21 7.65 11.78 -1.73
C ASN A 21 6.88 10.80 -0.83
N ALA A 22 5.93 10.07 -1.37
CA ALA A 22 5.16 9.13 -0.58
C ALA A 22 6.03 7.99 -0.06
N LYS A 23 5.67 7.50 1.12
CA LYS A 23 6.28 6.29 1.70
C LYS A 23 5.24 5.19 1.69
N VAL A 24 5.60 4.04 1.13
CA VAL A 24 4.69 2.93 0.91
C VAL A 24 5.10 1.76 1.77
N TYR A 25 4.15 1.21 2.51
CA TYR A 25 4.35 0.07 3.40
C TYR A 25 3.34 -1.02 3.10
N LEU A 26 3.80 -2.27 3.16
CA LEU A 26 2.92 -3.44 3.19
C LEU A 26 2.65 -3.80 4.66
N TYR A 27 1.38 -4.00 5.01
CA TYR A 27 1.02 -4.49 6.34
C TYR A 27 -0.03 -5.61 6.21
N GLY A 28 -0.48 -6.13 7.35
CA GLY A 28 -1.50 -7.17 7.35
C GLY A 28 -0.98 -8.55 6.98
N SER A 29 -1.85 -9.39 6.44
CA SER A 29 -1.56 -10.82 6.25
C SER A 29 -0.43 -11.11 5.26
N ARG A 30 -0.22 -10.25 4.25
CA ARG A 30 0.83 -10.46 3.23
C ARG A 30 2.24 -10.26 3.77
N VAL A 31 2.40 -9.67 4.95
CA VAL A 31 3.70 -9.58 5.62
C VAL A 31 4.15 -10.94 6.15
N ASP A 32 3.20 -11.80 6.53
CA ASP A 32 3.48 -13.12 7.08
C ASP A 32 3.60 -14.17 5.97
N ASP A 33 4.80 -14.72 5.78
CA ASP A 33 5.08 -15.71 4.74
C ASP A 33 4.39 -17.06 5.00
N ASN A 34 3.96 -17.30 6.23
CA ASN A 34 3.30 -18.56 6.60
C ASN A 34 1.80 -18.56 6.32
N LYS A 35 1.20 -17.41 6.05
CA LYS A 35 -0.22 -17.31 5.71
C LYS A 35 -0.41 -17.45 4.21
N LYS A 36 -1.60 -17.92 3.80
CA LYS A 36 -1.97 -18.05 2.39
C LYS A 36 -3.08 -17.09 2.04
N GLY A 37 -3.06 -16.57 0.81
CA GLY A 37 -4.08 -15.65 0.31
C GLY A 37 -4.07 -14.32 1.04
N GLY A 38 -5.23 -13.72 1.17
CA GLY A 38 -5.42 -12.42 1.81
C GLY A 38 -5.28 -11.25 0.83
N ASP A 39 -5.86 -10.13 1.23
CA ASP A 39 -5.80 -8.90 0.46
C ASP A 39 -4.41 -8.27 0.57
N ILE A 40 -4.09 -7.41 -0.38
CA ILE A 40 -2.90 -6.60 -0.31
C ILE A 40 -3.26 -5.33 0.47
N ASP A 41 -2.71 -5.19 1.67
CA ASP A 41 -2.96 -4.04 2.53
C ASP A 41 -1.78 -3.08 2.47
N LEU A 42 -2.02 -1.89 1.95
CA LEU A 42 -0.99 -0.87 1.78
C LEU A 42 -1.27 0.34 2.67
N LEU A 43 -0.24 0.78 3.37
CA LEU A 43 -0.22 2.06 4.07
C LEU A 43 0.67 3.02 3.29
N VAL A 44 0.10 4.16 2.91
CA VAL A 44 0.84 5.20 2.18
C VAL A 44 0.86 6.47 3.02
N MET A 45 2.06 6.92 3.35
CA MET A 45 2.26 8.19 4.03
C MET A 45 2.45 9.26 2.96
N SER A 46 1.48 10.15 2.84
CA SER A 46 1.47 11.20 1.81
C SER A 46 0.70 12.41 2.29
N ASP A 47 1.20 13.59 1.97
CA ASP A 47 0.53 14.87 2.28
C ASP A 47 -0.34 15.36 1.13
N ILE A 48 -0.25 14.76 -0.06
CA ILE A 48 -0.90 15.29 -1.26
C ILE A 48 -1.89 14.33 -1.92
N ILE A 49 -1.88 13.04 -1.56
CA ILE A 49 -2.83 12.09 -2.13
C ILE A 49 -4.18 12.27 -1.45
N ASP A 50 -5.12 12.88 -2.15
CA ASP A 50 -6.49 13.07 -1.71
C ASP A 50 -7.37 11.86 -2.07
N PHE A 51 -8.66 11.96 -1.81
CA PHE A 51 -9.60 10.86 -2.07
C PHE A 51 -9.68 10.53 -3.57
N ASP A 52 -9.69 11.52 -4.44
CA ASP A 52 -9.77 11.28 -5.88
C ASP A 52 -8.53 10.57 -6.39
N LYS A 53 -7.35 10.98 -5.94
CA LYS A 53 -6.09 10.29 -6.27
C LYS A 53 -6.06 8.88 -5.70
N LYS A 54 -6.59 8.69 -4.47
CA LYS A 54 -6.67 7.36 -3.87
C LYS A 54 -7.52 6.41 -4.72
N VAL A 55 -8.68 6.85 -5.17
CA VAL A 55 -9.58 6.04 -6.02
C VAL A 55 -8.87 5.69 -7.33
N ASP A 56 -8.19 6.65 -7.93
CA ASP A 56 -7.44 6.44 -9.17
C ASP A 56 -6.32 5.41 -8.98
N ILE A 57 -5.56 5.52 -7.89
CA ILE A 57 -4.51 4.56 -7.55
C ILE A 57 -5.10 3.16 -7.37
N MET A 58 -6.19 3.04 -6.63
CA MET A 58 -6.84 1.75 -6.39
C MET A 58 -7.29 1.09 -7.70
N SER A 59 -7.87 1.88 -8.61
CA SER A 59 -8.29 1.40 -9.92
C SER A 59 -7.10 0.90 -10.75
N GLN A 60 -6.01 1.67 -10.78
CA GLN A 60 -4.81 1.28 -11.53
C GLN A 60 -4.18 0.03 -10.94
N LEU A 61 -4.10 -0.08 -9.62
CA LEU A 61 -3.52 -1.26 -8.97
C LEU A 61 -4.36 -2.50 -9.19
N PHE A 62 -5.68 -2.38 -9.10
CA PHE A 62 -6.57 -3.52 -9.37
C PHE A 62 -6.33 -4.07 -10.78
N ASN A 63 -6.28 -3.20 -11.77
CA ASN A 63 -6.06 -3.61 -13.16
C ASN A 63 -4.65 -4.17 -13.39
N ALA A 64 -3.65 -3.61 -12.74
CA ALA A 64 -2.25 -3.99 -12.96
C ALA A 64 -1.84 -5.24 -12.15
N LEU A 65 -2.56 -5.58 -11.09
CA LEU A 65 -2.24 -6.69 -10.19
C LEU A 65 -3.19 -7.88 -10.34
N ASP A 66 -3.62 -8.16 -11.57
CA ASP A 66 -4.48 -9.30 -11.90
C ASP A 66 -5.79 -9.33 -11.11
N GLU A 67 -6.39 -8.16 -10.92
CA GLU A 67 -7.66 -7.99 -10.21
C GLU A 67 -7.62 -8.44 -8.74
N GLN A 68 -6.44 -8.46 -8.13
CA GLN A 68 -6.32 -8.70 -6.70
C GLN A 68 -6.88 -7.52 -5.92
N LYS A 69 -7.57 -7.80 -4.82
CA LYS A 69 -8.09 -6.74 -3.96
C LYS A 69 -6.96 -6.04 -3.22
N VAL A 70 -6.92 -4.73 -3.33
CA VAL A 70 -5.96 -3.88 -2.65
C VAL A 70 -6.72 -2.93 -1.73
N ASP A 71 -6.40 -2.98 -0.45
CA ASP A 71 -6.88 -2.01 0.52
C ASP A 71 -5.80 -0.95 0.71
N LEU A 72 -6.18 0.30 0.51
CA LEU A 72 -5.24 1.41 0.53
C LEU A 72 -5.61 2.40 1.63
N LEU A 73 -4.73 2.52 2.61
CA LEU A 73 -4.85 3.53 3.66
C LEU A 73 -3.86 4.66 3.38
N ILE A 74 -4.38 5.87 3.24
CA ILE A 74 -3.55 7.06 3.08
C ILE A 74 -3.56 7.84 4.38
N SER A 75 -2.37 8.21 4.88
CA SER A 75 -2.25 9.04 6.07
C SER A 75 -1.11 10.04 5.92
N HIS A 76 -1.27 11.21 6.51
CA HIS A 76 -0.21 12.20 6.66
C HIS A 76 0.25 12.36 8.12
N ASN A 77 -0.38 11.64 9.04
CA ASN A 77 -0.14 11.78 10.46
C ASN A 77 0.52 10.54 11.06
N LYS A 78 1.81 10.64 11.39
CA LYS A 78 2.57 9.56 12.01
C LYS A 78 2.06 9.20 13.41
N ASN A 79 1.32 10.09 14.05
CA ASN A 79 0.80 9.90 15.41
C ASN A 79 -0.62 9.32 15.41
N ASP A 80 -1.21 9.09 14.25
CA ASP A 80 -2.50 8.41 14.14
C ASP A 80 -2.39 7.02 14.81
N PRO A 81 -3.29 6.67 15.75
CA PRO A 81 -3.21 5.38 16.45
C PRO A 81 -3.22 4.17 15.52
N PHE A 82 -4.01 4.21 14.45
CA PHE A 82 -4.06 3.11 13.49
C PHE A 82 -2.73 2.98 12.75
N VAL A 83 -2.15 4.10 12.34
CA VAL A 83 -0.83 4.12 11.67
C VAL A 83 0.24 3.52 12.58
N LYS A 84 0.24 3.87 13.86
CA LYS A 84 1.19 3.30 14.83
C LYS A 84 1.04 1.79 14.93
N VAL A 85 -0.19 1.29 14.98
CA VAL A 85 -0.46 -0.15 15.04
C VAL A 85 -0.01 -0.84 13.74
N ALA A 86 -0.39 -0.30 12.61
CA ALA A 86 -0.02 -0.87 11.30
C ALA A 86 1.50 -0.92 11.11
N ARG A 87 2.21 0.12 11.55
CA ARG A 87 3.66 0.20 11.36
C ARG A 87 4.46 -0.76 12.23
N ARG A 88 3.87 -1.36 13.27
CA ARG A 88 4.57 -2.35 14.10
C ARG A 88 5.05 -3.55 13.29
N THR A 89 4.26 -3.99 12.33
CA THR A 89 4.56 -5.14 11.49
C THR A 89 4.77 -4.79 10.03
N ALA A 90 4.57 -3.52 9.66
CA ALA A 90 4.66 -3.08 8.27
C ALA A 90 6.10 -3.18 7.75
N GLN A 91 6.20 -3.53 6.47
CA GLN A 91 7.47 -3.54 5.76
C GLN A 91 7.47 -2.46 4.69
N ARG A 92 8.53 -1.65 4.65
CA ARG A 92 8.68 -0.61 3.65
C ARG A 92 8.94 -1.24 2.29
N LEU A 93 8.19 -0.80 1.31
CA LEU A 93 8.42 -1.21 -0.08
C LEU A 93 9.48 -0.35 -0.77
#